data_125c27b8882ef0d54cf8477f80336ce2
#
_entry.id   125c27b8882ef0d54cf8477f80336ce2
#
_cell.length_a   1.000
_cell.length_b   1.000
_cell.length_c   1.000
_cell.angle_alpha   90.00
_cell.angle_beta   90.00
_cell.angle_gamma   90.00
#
_symmetry.space_group_name_H-M   'P 1'
#
loop_
_entity.id
_entity.type
_entity.pdbx_description
1 polymer ?
#
loop_
_entity_poly.entity_id
_entity_poly.type
_entity_poly.pdbx_seq_one_letter_code
_entity_poly.pdbx_strand_id
1 'polypeptide(L)'
;MRTLSRLMLLSASLLTLAILPMRTGAFAPESQVKPPRQDYNSGPYLYRTFCASCHGEGGRGDGPVAGLMLTRPPDLTTITARSGGRFNRPEVYLGIDGRRRVPGHGSADMPIWGDVLKATEGHDDAIIKKRIDALVVHLESIQRK
;
A
#
# COMPACT_ATOMS: atom_id res chain seq x y z
N MET A 1 70.61 -39.34 -57.25
CA MET A 1 69.74 -39.96 -58.25
C MET A 1 68.30 -39.94 -57.77
N ARG A 2 67.43 -39.35 -58.60
CA ARG A 2 65.98 -39.31 -58.57
C ARG A 2 65.30 -38.66 -57.35
N THR A 3 65.09 -37.40 -57.50
CA THR A 3 64.15 -36.49 -56.88
C THR A 3 62.70 -36.86 -57.26
N LEU A 4 61.83 -37.00 -56.33
CA LEU A 4 60.38 -36.98 -56.59
C LEU A 4 59.74 -35.90 -55.78
N SER A 5 59.46 -34.84 -56.51
CA SER A 5 58.65 -33.68 -56.12
C SER A 5 57.20 -34.14 -55.84
N ARG A 6 56.72 -33.96 -54.60
CA ARG A 6 55.31 -34.09 -54.34
C ARG A 6 54.70 -32.69 -54.18
N LEU A 7 53.92 -32.33 -55.17
CA LEU A 7 53.11 -31.16 -55.25
C LEU A 7 51.94 -31.35 -54.27
N MET A 8 51.95 -30.57 -53.17
CA MET A 8 50.83 -30.52 -52.27
C MET A 8 49.88 -29.40 -52.74
N LEU A 9 48.74 -29.81 -53.26
CA LEU A 9 47.62 -28.90 -53.58
C LEU A 9 46.93 -28.51 -52.30
N LEU A 10 47.11 -27.28 -51.82
CA LEU A 10 46.35 -26.66 -50.75
C LEU A 10 44.98 -26.24 -51.27
N SER A 11 43.96 -27.00 -50.98
CA SER A 11 42.55 -26.62 -51.21
C SER A 11 42.13 -25.63 -50.13
N ALA A 12 42.09 -24.32 -50.51
CA ALA A 12 41.50 -23.28 -49.68
C ALA A 12 39.98 -23.41 -49.71
N SER A 13 39.39 -24.00 -48.66
CA SER A 13 37.96 -23.96 -48.44
C SER A 13 37.58 -22.57 -47.87
N LEU A 14 36.97 -21.74 -48.73
CA LEU A 14 36.32 -20.51 -48.33
C LEU A 14 35.05 -20.85 -47.53
N LEU A 15 35.14 -20.72 -46.19
CA LEU A 15 33.98 -20.81 -45.33
C LEU A 15 33.26 -19.46 -45.37
N THR A 16 32.25 -19.34 -46.18
CA THR A 16 31.36 -18.13 -46.21
C THR A 16 30.46 -18.14 -44.98
N LEU A 17 30.85 -17.35 -43.98
CA LEU A 17 30.05 -17.11 -42.78
C LEU A 17 28.86 -16.25 -43.19
N ALA A 18 27.68 -16.82 -43.33
CA ALA A 18 26.45 -16.10 -43.56
C ALA A 18 26.07 -15.31 -42.29
N ILE A 19 26.36 -14.01 -42.29
CA ILE A 19 25.90 -13.09 -41.25
C ILE A 19 24.40 -12.88 -41.44
N LEU A 20 23.58 -13.60 -40.67
CA LEU A 20 22.15 -13.29 -40.58
C LEU A 20 21.97 -11.91 -39.93
N PRO A 21 21.20 -11.00 -40.53
CA PRO A 21 20.88 -9.73 -39.89
C PRO A 21 20.04 -10.02 -38.63
N MET A 22 20.62 -9.76 -37.45
CA MET A 22 19.85 -9.69 -36.19
C MET A 22 18.82 -8.58 -36.36
N ARG A 23 17.55 -8.97 -36.49
CA ARG A 23 16.44 -8.01 -36.37
C ARG A 23 16.47 -7.47 -34.96
N THR A 24 17.03 -6.29 -34.76
CA THR A 24 16.82 -5.52 -33.56
C THR A 24 15.33 -5.16 -33.53
N GLY A 25 14.54 -5.95 -32.80
CA GLY A 25 13.16 -5.58 -32.49
C GLY A 25 13.20 -4.21 -31.80
N ALA A 26 12.71 -3.20 -32.48
CA ALA A 26 12.49 -1.90 -31.84
C ALA A 26 11.49 -2.14 -30.72
N PHE A 27 11.97 -2.17 -29.46
CA PHE A 27 11.09 -2.04 -28.30
C PHE A 27 10.39 -0.70 -28.46
N ALA A 28 9.11 -0.73 -28.81
CA ALA A 28 8.27 0.44 -28.72
C ALA A 28 8.39 0.96 -27.28
N PRO A 29 8.60 2.27 -27.05
CA PRO A 29 8.62 2.80 -25.69
C PRO A 29 7.26 2.48 -25.07
N GLU A 30 7.28 1.60 -24.07
CA GLU A 30 6.13 1.33 -23.21
C GLU A 30 5.64 2.69 -22.72
N SER A 31 4.42 3.05 -23.12
CA SER A 31 3.80 4.29 -22.71
C SER A 31 3.80 4.26 -21.17
N GLN A 32 4.67 5.06 -20.56
CA GLN A 32 4.74 5.21 -19.12
C GLN A 32 3.44 5.88 -18.67
N VAL A 33 2.41 5.08 -18.46
CA VAL A 33 1.21 5.52 -17.75
C VAL A 33 1.69 5.86 -16.34
N LYS A 34 1.92 7.16 -16.12
CA LYS A 34 2.27 7.66 -14.79
C LYS A 34 1.15 7.20 -13.85
N PRO A 35 1.47 6.39 -12.82
CA PRO A 35 0.45 5.94 -11.88
C PRO A 35 -0.26 7.17 -11.29
N PRO A 36 -1.56 7.10 -11.05
CA PRO A 36 -2.29 8.20 -10.45
C PRO A 36 -1.56 8.63 -9.17
N ARG A 37 -1.39 9.94 -8.99
CA ARG A 37 -0.68 10.50 -7.84
C ARG A 37 -1.43 10.08 -6.58
N GLN A 38 -0.86 9.15 -5.83
CA GLN A 38 -1.44 8.64 -4.59
C GLN A 38 -1.43 9.76 -3.54
N ASP A 39 -2.59 10.14 -3.05
CA ASP A 39 -2.67 11.07 -1.92
C ASP A 39 -2.49 10.31 -0.61
N TYR A 40 -1.26 10.31 -0.11
CA TYR A 40 -0.86 9.65 1.14
C TYR A 40 -1.52 10.23 2.39
N ASN A 41 -2.20 11.38 2.27
CA ASN A 41 -2.97 12.01 3.35
C ASN A 41 -4.47 11.81 3.21
N SER A 42 -4.94 11.09 2.20
CA SER A 42 -6.37 10.80 2.06
C SER A 42 -6.86 9.81 3.11
N GLY A 43 -8.09 10.01 3.59
CA GLY A 43 -8.70 9.12 4.59
C GLY A 43 -8.72 7.64 4.17
N PRO A 44 -9.12 7.29 2.94
CA PRO A 44 -9.06 5.91 2.47
C PRO A 44 -7.66 5.30 2.47
N TYR A 45 -6.62 6.07 2.10
CA TYR A 45 -5.24 5.59 2.16
C TYR A 45 -4.79 5.35 3.59
N LEU A 46 -4.99 6.33 4.47
CA LEU A 46 -4.63 6.23 5.89
C LEU A 46 -5.37 5.07 6.57
N TYR A 47 -6.65 4.90 6.25
CA TYR A 47 -7.45 3.80 6.79
C TYR A 47 -6.89 2.43 6.37
N ARG A 48 -6.61 2.21 5.09
CA ARG A 48 -6.01 0.96 4.63
C ARG A 48 -4.65 0.70 5.27
N THR A 49 -3.85 1.74 5.44
CA THR A 49 -2.49 1.62 5.99
C THR A 49 -2.48 1.28 7.47
N PHE A 50 -3.35 1.90 8.26
CA PHE A 50 -3.26 1.86 9.72
C PHE A 50 -4.40 1.12 10.41
N CYS A 51 -5.53 0.95 9.77
CA CYS A 51 -6.75 0.46 10.42
C CYS A 51 -7.26 -0.87 9.85
N ALA A 52 -7.14 -1.08 8.52
CA ALA A 52 -7.79 -2.18 7.84
C ALA A 52 -7.28 -3.57 8.25
N SER A 53 -6.03 -3.70 8.72
CA SER A 53 -5.50 -4.97 9.20
C SER A 53 -6.34 -5.57 10.33
N CYS A 54 -6.87 -4.72 11.21
CA CYS A 54 -7.75 -5.13 12.32
C CYS A 54 -9.22 -4.94 11.98
N HIS A 55 -9.59 -3.75 11.46
CA HIS A 55 -10.99 -3.39 11.24
C HIS A 55 -11.59 -3.89 9.90
N GLY A 56 -10.77 -4.46 9.01
CA GLY A 56 -11.18 -4.89 7.68
C GLY A 56 -11.25 -3.74 6.67
N GLU A 57 -11.15 -4.05 5.37
CA GLU A 57 -11.23 -3.08 4.28
C GLU A 57 -12.56 -2.30 4.30
N GLY A 58 -13.65 -2.95 4.70
CA GLY A 58 -14.98 -2.37 4.83
C GLY A 58 -15.32 -1.82 6.20
N GLY A 59 -14.41 -1.86 7.17
CA GLY A 59 -14.63 -1.35 8.53
C GLY A 59 -15.50 -2.22 9.42
N ARG A 60 -15.69 -3.50 9.09
CA ARG A 60 -16.64 -4.40 9.77
C ARG A 60 -16.06 -5.18 10.96
N GLY A 61 -14.81 -4.92 11.35
CA GLY A 61 -14.12 -5.67 12.38
C GLY A 61 -13.71 -7.07 11.94
N ASP A 62 -13.55 -7.28 10.64
CA ASP A 62 -13.25 -8.54 9.97
C ASP A 62 -11.88 -8.55 9.29
N GLY A 63 -10.96 -7.72 9.77
CA GLY A 63 -9.60 -7.66 9.23
C GLY A 63 -8.83 -8.97 9.47
N PRO A 64 -7.76 -9.21 8.67
CA PRO A 64 -7.01 -10.46 8.71
C PRO A 64 -6.42 -10.80 10.08
N VAL A 65 -6.15 -9.82 10.93
CA VAL A 65 -5.64 -10.06 12.29
C VAL A 65 -6.72 -10.03 13.38
N ALA A 66 -7.97 -9.74 13.03
CA ALA A 66 -9.07 -9.60 14.01
C ALA A 66 -9.28 -10.86 14.86
N GLY A 67 -9.06 -12.04 14.27
CA GLY A 67 -9.18 -13.32 14.98
C GLY A 67 -8.07 -13.62 15.98
N LEU A 68 -6.98 -12.85 15.95
CA LEU A 68 -5.83 -13.01 16.87
C LEU A 68 -5.90 -12.05 18.05
N MET A 69 -6.88 -11.13 18.06
CA MET A 69 -7.01 -10.11 19.09
C MET A 69 -7.81 -10.63 20.29
N LEU A 70 -7.43 -10.21 21.49
CA LEU A 70 -8.17 -10.54 22.72
C LEU A 70 -9.60 -10.00 22.71
N THR A 71 -9.77 -8.82 22.12
CA THR A 71 -11.08 -8.19 21.93
C THR A 71 -11.29 -7.97 20.46
N ARG A 72 -12.36 -8.54 19.91
CA ARG A 72 -12.67 -8.37 18.49
C ARG A 72 -12.86 -6.89 18.15
N PRO A 73 -12.22 -6.37 17.08
CA PRO A 73 -12.41 -5.00 16.63
C PRO A 73 -13.89 -4.73 16.33
N PRO A 74 -14.43 -3.59 16.80
CA PRO A 74 -15.83 -3.27 16.55
C PRO A 74 -16.07 -2.94 15.07
N ASP A 75 -17.31 -3.14 14.64
CA ASP A 75 -17.81 -2.70 13.34
C ASP A 75 -17.90 -1.17 13.32
N LEU A 76 -16.97 -0.53 12.60
CA LEU A 76 -16.90 0.92 12.49
C LEU A 76 -18.00 1.52 11.61
N THR A 77 -18.66 0.71 10.77
CA THR A 77 -19.77 1.17 9.93
C THR A 77 -21.05 1.43 10.71
N THR A 78 -21.10 1.08 12.00
CA THR A 78 -22.26 1.24 12.87
C THR A 78 -22.09 2.32 13.94
N ILE A 79 -21.04 3.17 13.86
CA ILE A 79 -20.81 4.24 14.83
C ILE A 79 -22.04 5.15 14.93
N THR A 80 -22.59 5.58 13.80
CA THR A 80 -23.81 6.41 13.76
C THR A 80 -24.99 5.77 14.48
N ALA A 81 -25.26 4.49 14.19
CA ALA A 81 -26.35 3.76 14.82
C ALA A 81 -26.17 3.62 16.34
N ARG A 82 -24.95 3.28 16.78
CA ARG A 82 -24.61 3.17 18.20
C ARG A 82 -24.63 4.50 18.95
N SER A 83 -24.52 5.62 18.23
CA SER A 83 -24.52 6.98 18.79
C SER A 83 -25.87 7.69 18.64
N GLY A 84 -26.97 6.95 18.63
CA GLY A 84 -28.32 7.52 18.56
C GLY A 84 -28.65 8.16 17.20
N GLY A 85 -28.09 7.64 16.11
CA GLY A 85 -28.40 8.09 14.75
C GLY A 85 -27.58 9.28 14.25
N ARG A 86 -26.58 9.74 15.01
CA ARG A 86 -25.73 10.88 14.63
C ARG A 86 -24.25 10.52 14.73
N PHE A 87 -23.50 10.76 13.66
CA PHE A 87 -22.05 10.61 13.66
C PHE A 87 -21.40 11.79 14.40
N ASN A 88 -20.82 11.55 15.57
CA ASN A 88 -20.17 12.57 16.39
C ASN A 88 -18.68 12.67 16.03
N ARG A 89 -18.34 13.51 15.05
CA ARG A 89 -16.95 13.68 14.58
C ARG A 89 -15.95 14.00 15.70
N PRO A 90 -16.20 14.94 16.64
CA PRO A 90 -15.28 15.20 17.75
C PRO A 90 -14.98 13.96 18.59
N GLU A 91 -16.00 13.17 18.89
CA GLU A 91 -15.84 11.95 19.68
C GLU A 91 -15.02 10.88 18.96
N VAL A 92 -15.25 10.71 17.65
CA VAL A 92 -14.47 9.80 16.81
C VAL A 92 -13.03 10.27 16.70
N TYR A 93 -12.81 11.59 16.51
CA TYR A 93 -11.47 12.19 16.51
C TYR A 93 -10.70 11.86 17.80
N LEU A 94 -11.30 12.12 18.96
CA LEU A 94 -10.68 11.87 20.25
C LEU A 94 -10.41 10.36 20.48
N GLY A 95 -11.24 9.50 19.92
CA GLY A 95 -11.04 8.06 19.94
C GLY A 95 -9.81 7.64 19.14
N ILE A 96 -9.62 8.21 17.94
CA ILE A 96 -8.44 7.94 17.09
C ILE A 96 -7.17 8.54 17.73
N ASP A 97 -7.25 9.79 18.18
CA ASP A 97 -6.12 10.52 18.80
C ASP A 97 -5.68 9.90 20.14
N GLY A 98 -6.53 9.10 20.78
CA GLY A 98 -6.24 8.41 22.04
C GLY A 98 -6.51 9.23 23.31
N ARG A 99 -7.00 10.46 23.18
CA ARG A 99 -7.37 11.32 24.33
C ARG A 99 -8.66 10.87 24.99
N ARG A 100 -9.47 10.07 24.29
CA ARG A 100 -10.62 9.40 24.87
C ARG A 100 -10.31 7.92 25.05
N ARG A 101 -10.49 7.42 26.27
CA ARG A 101 -10.47 5.98 26.51
C ARG A 101 -11.70 5.35 25.88
N VAL A 102 -11.49 4.67 24.77
CA VAL A 102 -12.49 3.78 24.17
C VAL A 102 -12.08 2.37 24.58
N PRO A 103 -12.97 1.51 25.10
CA PRO A 103 -12.64 0.12 25.36
C PRO A 103 -12.02 -0.53 24.12
N GLY A 104 -10.82 -1.10 24.26
CA GLY A 104 -10.06 -1.65 23.14
C GLY A 104 -9.09 -0.65 22.45
N HIS A 105 -9.19 0.66 22.68
CA HIS A 105 -8.23 1.65 22.22
C HIS A 105 -7.22 1.97 23.32
N GLY A 106 -5.93 2.01 22.98
CA GLY A 106 -4.87 2.25 23.98
C GLY A 106 -4.64 1.07 24.91
N SER A 107 -5.21 -0.10 24.60
CA SER A 107 -4.75 -1.38 25.12
C SER A 107 -3.61 -1.92 24.25
N ALA A 108 -3.01 -3.03 24.65
CA ALA A 108 -1.98 -3.70 23.86
C ALA A 108 -2.45 -4.07 22.42
N ASP A 109 -3.76 -4.06 22.19
CA ASP A 109 -4.38 -4.51 20.94
C ASP A 109 -4.61 -3.38 19.90
N MET A 110 -4.71 -2.11 20.34
CA MET A 110 -4.89 -0.99 19.41
C MET A 110 -4.00 0.19 19.78
N PRO A 111 -3.15 0.65 18.86
CA PRO A 111 -2.29 1.81 19.08
C PRO A 111 -3.07 3.10 19.35
N ILE A 112 -2.48 3.99 20.12
CA ILE A 112 -2.90 5.40 20.21
C ILE A 112 -2.36 6.09 18.95
N TRP A 113 -3.20 6.26 17.95
CA TRP A 113 -2.76 6.77 16.65
C TRP A 113 -2.24 8.20 16.68
N GLY A 114 -2.72 9.03 17.61
CA GLY A 114 -2.14 10.35 17.85
C GLY A 114 -0.65 10.28 18.20
N ASP A 115 -0.26 9.36 19.07
CA ASP A 115 1.14 9.17 19.45
C ASP A 115 1.99 8.54 18.35
N VAL A 116 1.42 7.56 17.61
CA VAL A 116 2.10 6.94 16.47
C VAL A 116 2.36 7.98 15.38
N LEU A 117 1.36 8.79 15.03
CA LEU A 117 1.52 9.85 14.04
C LEU A 117 2.52 10.92 14.49
N LYS A 118 2.55 11.28 15.79
CA LYS A 118 3.58 12.17 16.33
C LYS A 118 4.98 11.62 16.15
N ALA A 119 5.17 10.35 16.44
CA ALA A 119 6.47 9.69 16.31
C ALA A 119 6.94 9.62 14.84
N THR A 120 6.03 9.47 13.88
CA THR A 120 6.35 9.32 12.45
C THR A 120 6.46 10.64 11.69
N GLU A 121 5.72 11.68 12.11
CA GLU A 121 5.62 12.97 11.40
C GLU A 121 6.43 14.12 12.05
N GLY A 122 7.33 13.80 12.96
CA GLY A 122 8.19 14.81 13.57
C GLY A 122 7.49 15.82 14.47
N HIS A 123 6.36 15.46 15.08
CA HIS A 123 5.57 16.30 16.01
C HIS A 123 4.90 17.53 15.36
N ASP A 124 4.63 17.50 14.06
CA ASP A 124 3.82 18.57 13.41
C ASP A 124 2.33 18.35 13.72
N ASP A 125 1.81 19.05 14.72
CA ASP A 125 0.42 18.96 15.15
C ASP A 125 -0.58 19.30 14.03
N ALA A 126 -0.23 20.16 13.08
CA ALA A 126 -1.11 20.51 11.97
C ALA A 126 -1.25 19.35 10.97
N ILE A 127 -0.15 18.64 10.68
CA ILE A 127 -0.17 17.45 9.84
C ILE A 127 -0.94 16.33 10.52
N ILE A 128 -0.69 16.11 11.80
CA ILE A 128 -1.37 15.06 12.60
C ILE A 128 -2.87 15.31 12.62
N LYS A 129 -3.27 16.54 12.92
CA LYS A 129 -4.69 16.93 12.92
C LYS A 129 -5.33 16.68 11.56
N LYS A 130 -4.68 17.09 10.46
CA LYS A 130 -5.18 16.90 9.10
C LYS A 130 -5.40 15.42 8.77
N ARG A 131 -4.48 14.54 9.18
CA ARG A 131 -4.59 13.10 8.95
C ARG A 131 -5.71 12.46 9.76
N ILE A 132 -5.85 12.83 11.03
CA ILE A 132 -6.96 12.34 11.86
C ILE A 132 -8.30 12.85 11.31
N ASP A 133 -8.41 14.13 10.91
CA ASP A 133 -9.61 14.66 10.28
C ASP A 133 -9.97 13.90 9.00
N ALA A 134 -9.00 13.56 8.17
CA ALA A 134 -9.23 12.78 6.96
C ALA A 134 -9.75 11.34 7.29
N LEU A 135 -9.23 10.70 8.34
CA LEU A 135 -9.73 9.42 8.84
C LEU A 135 -11.17 9.55 9.34
N VAL A 136 -11.50 10.62 10.09
CA VAL A 136 -12.87 10.88 10.57
C VAL A 136 -13.85 11.03 9.42
N VAL A 137 -13.48 11.78 8.38
CA VAL A 137 -14.31 11.94 7.16
C VAL A 137 -14.51 10.61 6.45
N HIS A 138 -13.45 9.80 6.35
CA HIS A 138 -13.57 8.47 5.75
C HIS A 138 -14.51 7.57 6.56
N LEU A 139 -14.36 7.51 7.88
CA LEU A 139 -15.23 6.71 8.75
C LEU A 139 -16.70 7.15 8.67
N GLU A 140 -16.95 8.45 8.55
CA GLU A 140 -18.31 8.94 8.34
C GLU A 140 -18.89 8.50 6.99
N SER A 141 -18.06 8.48 5.95
CA SER A 141 -18.50 8.08 4.59
C SER A 141 -18.90 6.61 4.47
N ILE A 142 -18.38 5.74 5.33
CA ILE A 142 -18.66 4.30 5.33
C ILE A 142 -19.78 3.91 6.31
N GLN A 143 -20.46 4.88 6.95
CA GLN A 143 -21.57 4.57 7.87
C GLN A 143 -22.74 3.92 7.14
N ARG A 144 -23.24 2.82 7.70
CA ARG A 144 -24.51 2.21 7.22
C ARG A 144 -25.69 3.09 7.63
N LYS A 145 -26.59 3.29 6.69
CA LYS A 145 -27.88 3.96 6.92
C LYS A 145 -28.85 3.04 7.67
#